data_9a9f3804f5b4bf255339ee80e0995d41
#
_entry.id   9a9f3804f5b4bf255339ee80e0995d41
#
_cell.length_a   1.000
_cell.length_b   1.000
_cell.length_c   1.000
_cell.angle_alpha   90.00
_cell.angle_beta   90.00
_cell.angle_gamma   90.00
#
_symmetry.space_group_name_H-M   'P 1'
#
loop_
_entity.id
_entity.type
_entity.pdbx_description
1 polymer ?
#
loop_
_entity_poly.entity_id
_entity_poly.type
_entity_poly.pdbx_seq_one_letter_code
_entity_poly.pdbx_strand_id
1 'polypeptide(L)'
;QRQMCIRDRDVTDCATIMEAIAGKDDKDSTSIGRDDYSFTKALVDDVKGMRIGIPRDYFGEGLDPEVKEAVLNAAKVLESKGAIVEEFDLSLVEYAIPTYYTIAAAEASSNLERFDGVKYGYRTKEYEGLHNMYKKTRSEGFGAEVKRRIMLGSFVLSSGYYDAYYLKALRVKALIKKAFDEAFAKYDVILGPVAPTTAPKLGSSLSDPIKMYLGDIYTCLLYTSDAADEARS
;
A
#
# COMPACT_ATOMS: atom_id res chain seq x y z
N GLN A 1 3.24 -0.76 -8.55
CA GLN A 1 3.67 -2.16 -8.57
C GLN A 1 4.11 -2.63 -9.97
N ARG A 2 3.36 -2.36 -11.06
CA ARG A 2 3.79 -2.71 -12.42
C ARG A 2 5.08 -2.04 -12.87
N GLN A 3 5.41 -0.87 -12.33
CA GLN A 3 6.63 -0.14 -12.71
C GLN A 3 7.89 -0.80 -12.13
N MET A 4 7.82 -1.45 -10.98
CA MET A 4 8.96 -2.16 -10.40
C MET A 4 9.37 -3.35 -11.26
N CYS A 5 8.43 -4.21 -11.66
CA CYS A 5 8.72 -5.39 -12.50
C CYS A 5 9.25 -5.07 -13.91
N ILE A 6 9.19 -3.81 -14.34
CA ILE A 6 9.75 -3.37 -15.63
C ILE A 6 11.21 -2.93 -15.51
N ARG A 7 11.62 -2.52 -14.30
CA ARG A 7 12.93 -1.91 -14.05
C ARG A 7 13.97 -2.88 -13.51
N ASP A 8 13.54 -3.86 -12.76
CA ASP A 8 14.40 -4.84 -12.08
C ASP A 8 14.00 -6.28 -12.46
N ARG A 9 14.96 -7.18 -12.44
CA ARG A 9 14.75 -8.63 -12.64
C ARG A 9 15.02 -9.42 -11.38
N ASP A 10 15.92 -8.95 -10.55
CA ASP A 10 16.31 -9.57 -9.30
C ASP A 10 16.57 -8.51 -8.22
N VAL A 11 16.92 -8.98 -7.03
CA VAL A 11 17.14 -8.08 -5.87
C VAL A 11 18.36 -7.20 -6.09
N THR A 12 19.37 -7.66 -6.82
CA THR A 12 20.57 -6.87 -7.14
C THR A 12 20.24 -5.71 -8.06
N ASP A 13 19.45 -5.96 -9.10
CA ASP A 13 18.95 -4.90 -9.99
C ASP A 13 18.11 -3.88 -9.20
N CYS A 14 17.22 -4.36 -8.31
CA CYS A 14 16.40 -3.51 -7.46
C CYS A 14 17.25 -2.61 -6.57
N ALA A 15 18.24 -3.17 -5.87
CA ALA A 15 19.16 -2.43 -5.01
C ALA A 15 19.96 -1.39 -5.79
N THR A 16 20.47 -1.75 -6.96
CA THR A 16 21.24 -0.86 -7.84
C THR A 16 20.41 0.32 -8.34
N ILE A 17 19.17 0.05 -8.79
CA ILE A 17 18.25 1.11 -9.24
C ILE A 17 17.86 2.01 -8.07
N MET A 18 17.54 1.43 -6.93
CA MET A 18 17.19 2.21 -5.72
C MET A 18 18.35 3.11 -5.29
N GLU A 19 19.58 2.63 -5.33
CA GLU A 19 20.77 3.41 -5.00
C GLU A 19 20.96 4.61 -5.95
N ALA A 20 20.57 4.45 -7.22
CA ALA A 20 20.65 5.51 -8.22
C ALA A 20 19.54 6.56 -8.11
N ILE A 21 18.32 6.17 -7.68
CA ILE A 21 17.17 7.10 -7.63
C ILE A 21 16.87 7.63 -6.23
N ALA A 22 17.39 7.00 -5.17
CA ALA A 22 17.20 7.49 -3.81
C ALA A 22 18.06 8.74 -3.56
N GLY A 23 17.47 9.75 -2.95
CA GLY A 23 18.17 10.98 -2.64
C GLY A 23 17.21 12.08 -2.22
N LYS A 24 17.77 13.16 -1.71
CA LYS A 24 16.99 14.35 -1.40
C LYS A 24 16.64 15.09 -2.69
N ASP A 25 15.37 15.42 -2.85
CA ASP A 25 14.89 16.33 -3.90
C ASP A 25 14.61 17.72 -3.28
N ASP A 26 15.39 18.72 -3.67
CA ASP A 26 15.22 20.10 -3.17
C ASP A 26 13.93 20.78 -3.66
N LYS A 27 13.25 20.18 -4.66
CA LYS A 27 11.94 20.64 -5.15
C LYS A 27 10.76 19.98 -4.46
N ASP A 28 11.00 18.95 -3.65
CA ASP A 28 10.00 18.27 -2.86
C ASP A 28 10.26 18.49 -1.37
N SER A 29 9.42 19.31 -0.74
CA SER A 29 9.54 19.62 0.70
C SER A 29 9.30 18.42 1.63
N THR A 30 8.73 17.34 1.11
CA THR A 30 8.51 16.10 1.87
C THR A 30 9.66 15.11 1.73
N SER A 31 10.61 15.37 0.85
CA SER A 31 11.79 14.52 0.64
C SER A 31 12.74 14.60 1.83
N ILE A 32 13.03 13.43 2.41
CA ILE A 32 13.95 13.28 3.54
C ILE A 32 15.33 12.93 3.00
N GLY A 33 16.34 13.76 3.31
CA GLY A 33 17.73 13.47 2.99
C GLY A 33 18.32 12.43 3.95
N ARG A 34 19.01 11.44 3.41
CA ARG A 34 19.87 10.50 4.14
C ARG A 34 21.26 10.54 3.47
N ASP A 35 22.30 10.35 4.25
CA ASP A 35 23.67 10.34 3.75
C ASP A 35 24.15 8.96 3.29
N ASP A 36 23.38 7.90 3.65
CA ASP A 36 23.70 6.51 3.30
C ASP A 36 22.57 5.85 2.50
N TYR A 37 22.77 5.78 1.20
CA TYR A 37 21.88 5.08 0.26
C TYR A 37 22.60 3.89 -0.39
N SER A 38 23.45 3.19 0.34
CA SER A 38 24.22 2.05 -0.17
C SER A 38 23.45 0.75 -0.03
N PHE A 39 22.41 0.58 -0.85
CA PHE A 39 21.55 -0.62 -0.83
C PHE A 39 22.28 -1.87 -1.32
N THR A 40 23.20 -1.71 -2.28
CA THR A 40 23.98 -2.83 -2.82
C THR A 40 24.90 -3.46 -1.79
N LYS A 41 25.41 -2.69 -0.81
CA LYS A 41 26.22 -3.20 0.29
C LYS A 41 25.39 -4.01 1.31
N ALA A 42 24.07 -3.84 1.33
CA ALA A 42 23.18 -4.60 2.20
C ALA A 42 22.83 -5.99 1.64
N LEU A 43 23.24 -6.29 0.39
CA LEU A 43 23.04 -7.61 -0.20
C LEU A 43 24.02 -8.60 0.46
N VAL A 44 23.45 -9.52 1.22
CA VAL A 44 24.19 -10.57 1.91
C VAL A 44 23.65 -11.93 1.50
N ASP A 45 24.54 -12.94 1.40
CA ASP A 45 24.17 -14.31 1.03
C ASP A 45 23.83 -15.20 2.24
N ASP A 46 23.85 -14.63 3.45
CA ASP A 46 23.64 -15.35 4.68
C ASP A 46 22.35 -14.89 5.41
N VAL A 47 21.49 -15.84 5.73
CA VAL A 47 20.26 -15.63 6.51
C VAL A 47 20.30 -16.40 7.85
N LYS A 48 21.47 -16.92 8.24
CA LYS A 48 21.62 -17.73 9.44
C LYS A 48 21.29 -16.93 10.69
N GLY A 49 20.35 -17.48 11.47
CA GLY A 49 19.88 -16.86 12.70
C GLY A 49 18.85 -15.75 12.51
N MET A 50 18.55 -15.35 11.27
CA MET A 50 17.48 -14.39 10.99
C MET A 50 16.13 -14.94 11.43
N ARG A 51 15.39 -14.19 12.21
CA ARG A 51 14.05 -14.57 12.69
C ARG A 51 13.00 -14.09 11.72
N ILE A 52 12.28 -15.03 11.12
CA ILE A 52 11.27 -14.78 10.09
C ILE A 52 9.90 -15.16 10.64
N GLY A 53 9.01 -14.20 10.75
CA GLY A 53 7.63 -14.42 11.16
C GLY A 53 6.70 -14.65 9.95
N ILE A 54 5.84 -15.66 10.02
CA ILE A 54 4.80 -15.92 9.02
C ILE A 54 3.42 -15.69 9.66
N PRO A 55 2.67 -14.66 9.27
CA PRO A 55 1.32 -14.44 9.78
C PRO A 55 0.37 -15.54 9.27
N ARG A 56 -0.26 -16.31 10.15
CA ARG A 56 -1.25 -17.34 9.76
C ARG A 56 -2.43 -16.75 9.02
N ASP A 57 -2.84 -15.55 9.42
CA ASP A 57 -3.98 -14.81 8.85
C ASP A 57 -3.80 -14.47 7.37
N TYR A 58 -2.56 -14.47 6.85
CA TYR A 58 -2.27 -14.25 5.44
C TYR A 58 -2.56 -15.46 4.55
N PHE A 59 -2.78 -16.64 5.14
CA PHE A 59 -2.96 -17.90 4.43
C PHE A 59 -4.39 -18.46 4.52
N GLY A 60 -5.36 -17.56 4.77
CA GLY A 60 -6.78 -17.86 4.86
C GLY A 60 -7.49 -18.13 3.52
N GLU A 61 -8.81 -18.08 3.56
CA GLU A 61 -9.64 -18.25 2.36
C GLU A 61 -9.39 -17.13 1.34
N GLY A 62 -9.40 -17.49 0.04
CA GLY A 62 -9.19 -16.54 -1.07
C GLY A 62 -7.75 -16.43 -1.55
N LEU A 63 -6.78 -17.02 -0.87
CA LEU A 63 -5.41 -17.15 -1.36
C LEU A 63 -5.32 -18.31 -2.34
N ASP A 64 -4.79 -18.05 -3.55
CA ASP A 64 -4.54 -19.08 -4.56
C ASP A 64 -3.57 -20.13 -4.00
N PRO A 65 -3.90 -21.44 -4.14
CA PRO A 65 -3.05 -22.52 -3.64
C PRO A 65 -1.63 -22.49 -4.20
N GLU A 66 -1.44 -22.09 -5.47
CA GLU A 66 -0.12 -21.99 -6.09
C GLU A 66 0.72 -20.89 -5.42
N VAL A 67 0.11 -19.74 -5.13
CA VAL A 67 0.78 -18.65 -4.40
C VAL A 67 1.12 -19.10 -2.98
N LYS A 68 0.20 -19.75 -2.29
CA LYS A 68 0.43 -20.30 -0.95
C LYS A 68 1.63 -21.26 -0.93
N GLU A 69 1.64 -22.20 -1.85
CA GLU A 69 2.71 -23.20 -1.95
C GLU A 69 4.07 -22.55 -2.24
N ALA A 70 4.11 -21.56 -3.15
CA ALA A 70 5.34 -20.83 -3.49
C ALA A 70 5.94 -20.11 -2.28
N VAL A 71 5.11 -19.41 -1.48
CA VAL A 71 5.57 -18.70 -0.28
C VAL A 71 6.04 -19.68 0.80
N LEU A 72 5.31 -20.77 1.04
CA LEU A 72 5.71 -21.78 2.02
C LEU A 72 6.98 -22.54 1.60
N ASN A 73 7.19 -22.75 0.31
CA ASN A 73 8.44 -23.34 -0.19
C ASN A 73 9.62 -22.36 -0.05
N ALA A 74 9.41 -21.06 -0.26
CA ALA A 74 10.42 -20.05 0.04
C ALA A 74 10.80 -20.06 1.53
N ALA A 75 9.83 -20.17 2.43
CA ALA A 75 10.07 -20.29 3.87
C ALA A 75 10.96 -21.50 4.21
N LYS A 76 10.67 -22.69 3.65
CA LYS A 76 11.49 -23.90 3.82
C LYS A 76 12.92 -23.72 3.31
N VAL A 77 13.10 -23.02 2.18
CA VAL A 77 14.44 -22.73 1.65
C VAL A 77 15.22 -21.84 2.62
N LEU A 78 14.60 -20.80 3.18
CA LEU A 78 15.22 -19.91 4.16
C LEU A 78 15.59 -20.67 5.43
N GLU A 79 14.71 -21.53 5.92
CA GLU A 79 14.97 -22.42 7.07
C GLU A 79 16.13 -23.37 6.81
N SER A 80 16.20 -23.97 5.61
CA SER A 80 17.32 -24.84 5.23
C SER A 80 18.67 -24.11 5.16
N LYS A 81 18.65 -22.77 4.99
CA LYS A 81 19.84 -21.91 5.03
C LYS A 81 20.13 -21.38 6.44
N GLY A 82 19.41 -21.80 7.45
CA GLY A 82 19.66 -21.49 8.86
C GLY A 82 18.88 -20.30 9.42
N ALA A 83 17.88 -19.81 8.72
CA ALA A 83 16.91 -18.86 9.29
C ALA A 83 15.99 -19.59 10.30
N ILE A 84 15.48 -18.85 11.28
CA ILE A 84 14.49 -19.32 12.25
C ILE A 84 13.12 -18.86 11.76
N VAL A 85 12.30 -19.79 11.28
CA VAL A 85 10.97 -19.50 10.77
C VAL A 85 9.91 -19.88 11.78
N GLU A 86 9.05 -18.95 12.15
CA GLU A 86 7.96 -19.14 13.12
C GLU A 86 6.66 -18.60 12.60
N GLU A 87 5.56 -19.33 12.80
CA GLU A 87 4.21 -18.82 12.54
C GLU A 87 3.69 -18.03 13.74
N PHE A 88 2.95 -16.95 13.46
CA PHE A 88 2.29 -16.15 14.50
C PHE A 88 0.92 -15.65 14.03
N ASP A 89 0.11 -15.15 14.96
CA ASP A 89 -1.20 -14.59 14.66
C ASP A 89 -1.08 -13.08 14.55
N LEU A 90 -1.46 -12.52 13.38
CA LEU A 90 -1.51 -11.09 13.14
C LEU A 90 -2.98 -10.64 13.20
N SER A 91 -3.39 -10.14 14.35
CA SER A 91 -4.77 -9.71 14.56
C SER A 91 -5.19 -8.55 13.65
N LEU A 92 -6.49 -8.45 13.37
CA LEU A 92 -7.12 -7.33 12.64
C LEU A 92 -6.86 -7.27 11.12
N VAL A 93 -6.28 -8.30 10.51
CA VAL A 93 -6.10 -8.37 9.04
C VAL A 93 -7.42 -8.20 8.30
N GLU A 94 -8.52 -8.74 8.82
CA GLU A 94 -9.87 -8.62 8.27
C GLU A 94 -10.36 -7.16 8.15
N TYR A 95 -9.86 -6.26 9.00
CA TYR A 95 -10.21 -4.84 8.98
C TYR A 95 -9.29 -3.99 8.09
N ALA A 96 -8.26 -4.57 7.49
CA ALA A 96 -7.28 -3.83 6.69
C ALA A 96 -7.91 -3.09 5.52
N ILE A 97 -8.68 -3.79 4.69
CA ILE A 97 -9.32 -3.23 3.50
C ILE A 97 -10.29 -2.11 3.84
N PRO A 98 -11.31 -2.30 4.71
CA PRO A 98 -12.24 -1.22 5.03
C PRO A 98 -11.55 -0.02 5.70
N THR A 99 -10.52 -0.25 6.52
CA THR A 99 -9.74 0.82 7.14
C THR A 99 -8.97 1.62 6.10
N TYR A 100 -8.23 0.93 5.23
CA TYR A 100 -7.44 1.56 4.18
C TYR A 100 -8.30 2.41 3.24
N TYR A 101 -9.37 1.83 2.68
CA TYR A 101 -10.22 2.56 1.73
C TYR A 101 -10.99 3.71 2.36
N THR A 102 -11.34 3.62 3.63
CA THR A 102 -11.95 4.73 4.36
C THR A 102 -10.98 5.91 4.49
N ILE A 103 -9.76 5.66 4.95
CA ILE A 103 -8.73 6.70 5.11
C ILE A 103 -8.28 7.23 3.75
N ALA A 104 -7.96 6.35 2.80
CA ALA A 104 -7.50 6.74 1.48
C ALA A 104 -8.54 7.57 0.69
N ALA A 105 -9.83 7.23 0.81
CA ALA A 105 -10.89 8.01 0.20
C ALA A 105 -11.03 9.39 0.86
N ALA A 106 -10.94 9.47 2.18
CA ALA A 106 -10.98 10.73 2.92
C ALA A 106 -9.84 11.66 2.50
N GLU A 107 -8.61 11.15 2.45
CA GLU A 107 -7.43 11.90 2.00
C GLU A 107 -7.51 12.29 0.52
N ALA A 108 -7.95 11.37 -0.35
CA ALA A 108 -8.15 11.66 -1.76
C ALA A 108 -9.17 12.79 -1.97
N SER A 109 -10.29 12.79 -1.22
CA SER A 109 -11.29 13.85 -1.28
C SER A 109 -10.69 15.21 -0.89
N SER A 110 -9.96 15.26 0.21
CA SER A 110 -9.32 16.48 0.71
C SER A 110 -8.20 16.97 -0.22
N ASN A 111 -7.30 16.08 -0.65
CA ASN A 111 -6.16 16.45 -1.48
C ASN A 111 -6.55 16.85 -2.89
N LEU A 112 -7.57 16.23 -3.47
CA LEU A 112 -8.01 16.51 -4.85
C LEU A 112 -8.97 17.71 -4.96
N GLU A 113 -9.38 18.33 -3.86
CA GLU A 113 -10.21 19.54 -3.91
C GLU A 113 -9.49 20.71 -4.59
N ARG A 114 -8.16 20.77 -4.49
CA ARG A 114 -7.33 21.83 -5.09
C ARG A 114 -7.31 21.85 -6.62
N PHE A 115 -7.70 20.74 -7.25
CA PHE A 115 -7.75 20.65 -8.71
C PHE A 115 -9.07 21.19 -9.23
N ASP A 116 -9.19 22.49 -9.25
CA ASP A 116 -10.38 23.27 -9.59
C ASP A 116 -10.36 23.83 -11.02
N GLY A 117 -9.24 23.69 -11.73
CA GLY A 117 -9.03 24.25 -13.06
C GLY A 117 -8.71 25.75 -13.07
N VAL A 118 -8.54 26.38 -11.91
CA VAL A 118 -8.10 27.79 -11.78
C VAL A 118 -6.62 27.87 -11.51
N LYS A 119 -6.17 27.28 -10.39
CA LYS A 119 -4.75 27.23 -10.02
C LYS A 119 -4.07 25.96 -10.53
N TYR A 120 -4.76 24.83 -10.47
CA TYR A 120 -4.16 23.52 -10.73
C TYR A 120 -5.05 22.65 -11.62
N GLY A 121 -4.39 21.80 -12.39
CA GLY A 121 -5.00 20.73 -13.14
C GLY A 121 -5.69 21.17 -14.44
N TYR A 122 -6.48 20.24 -14.95
CA TYR A 122 -7.26 20.42 -16.18
C TYR A 122 -8.34 21.49 -15.99
N ARG A 123 -8.56 22.34 -17.01
CA ARG A 123 -9.69 23.25 -17.12
C ARG A 123 -10.51 22.91 -18.34
N THR A 124 -11.83 22.80 -18.18
CA THR A 124 -12.75 22.66 -19.33
C THR A 124 -12.62 23.87 -20.29
N LYS A 125 -12.73 23.61 -21.57
CA LYS A 125 -12.61 24.66 -22.60
C LYS A 125 -13.88 25.45 -22.78
N GLU A 126 -15.04 24.84 -22.55
CA GLU A 126 -16.36 25.40 -22.81
C GLU A 126 -17.21 25.43 -21.54
N TYR A 127 -17.51 26.62 -21.05
CA TYR A 127 -18.31 26.79 -19.84
C TYR A 127 -19.07 28.11 -19.82
N GLU A 128 -20.18 28.16 -19.11
CA GLU A 128 -21.00 29.35 -18.86
C GLU A 128 -20.95 29.67 -17.34
N GLY A 129 -20.19 30.71 -17.01
CA GLY A 129 -20.02 31.14 -15.64
C GLY A 129 -19.16 30.18 -14.77
N LEU A 130 -18.76 30.70 -13.62
CA LEU A 130 -17.77 30.05 -12.73
C LEU A 130 -18.22 28.67 -12.19
N HIS A 131 -19.47 28.57 -11.75
CA HIS A 131 -20.01 27.32 -11.22
C HIS A 131 -20.02 26.20 -12.27
N ASN A 132 -20.41 26.50 -13.50
CA ASN A 132 -20.40 25.55 -14.59
C ASN A 132 -18.96 25.13 -14.97
N MET A 133 -18.03 26.09 -14.93
CA MET A 133 -16.61 25.81 -15.14
C MET A 133 -16.09 24.76 -14.13
N TYR A 134 -16.30 24.96 -12.83
CA TYR A 134 -15.88 23.99 -11.82
C TYR A 134 -16.51 22.62 -12.02
N LYS A 135 -17.81 22.59 -12.25
CA LYS A 135 -18.55 21.33 -12.45
C LYS A 135 -18.04 20.54 -13.64
N LYS A 136 -17.88 21.18 -14.80
CA LYS A 136 -17.36 20.55 -16.02
C LYS A 136 -15.89 20.14 -15.86
N THR A 137 -15.04 21.02 -15.35
CA THR A 137 -13.62 20.74 -15.12
C THR A 137 -13.43 19.46 -14.30
N ARG A 138 -14.10 19.33 -13.17
CA ARG A 138 -13.99 18.15 -12.32
C ARG A 138 -14.65 16.92 -12.92
N SER A 139 -15.75 17.10 -13.66
CA SER A 139 -16.41 15.99 -14.35
C SER A 139 -15.58 15.40 -15.49
N GLU A 140 -14.90 16.25 -16.25
CA GLU A 140 -14.06 15.85 -17.38
C GLU A 140 -12.65 15.43 -16.96
N GLY A 141 -12.08 16.15 -15.99
CA GLY A 141 -10.70 15.96 -15.55
C GLY A 141 -10.46 14.71 -14.68
N PHE A 142 -11.49 14.21 -13.98
CA PHE A 142 -11.37 13.03 -13.13
C PHE A 142 -12.02 11.80 -13.75
N GLY A 143 -11.29 10.67 -13.72
CA GLY A 143 -11.83 9.37 -14.10
C GLY A 143 -12.91 8.87 -13.12
N ALA A 144 -13.65 7.84 -13.51
CA ALA A 144 -14.79 7.31 -12.74
C ALA A 144 -14.39 6.83 -11.34
N GLU A 145 -13.26 6.14 -11.21
CA GLU A 145 -12.77 5.65 -9.91
C GLU A 145 -12.36 6.79 -8.97
N VAL A 146 -11.67 7.80 -9.50
CA VAL A 146 -11.29 8.98 -8.71
C VAL A 146 -12.52 9.72 -8.19
N LYS A 147 -13.54 9.90 -9.05
CA LYS A 147 -14.82 10.50 -8.65
C LYS A 147 -15.51 9.71 -7.55
N ARG A 148 -15.50 8.38 -7.63
CA ARG A 148 -16.05 7.50 -6.60
C ARG A 148 -15.34 7.71 -5.26
N ARG A 149 -14.01 7.75 -5.25
CA ARG A 149 -13.22 7.99 -4.03
C ARG A 149 -13.45 9.38 -3.44
N ILE A 150 -13.55 10.41 -4.27
CA ILE A 150 -13.87 11.76 -3.80
C ILE A 150 -15.25 11.79 -3.13
N MET A 151 -16.26 11.17 -3.73
CA MET A 151 -17.60 11.12 -3.15
C MET A 151 -17.64 10.32 -1.85
N LEU A 152 -17.00 9.17 -1.82
CA LEU A 152 -16.90 8.35 -0.61
C LEU A 152 -16.16 9.11 0.52
N GLY A 153 -15.05 9.77 0.18
CA GLY A 153 -14.29 10.57 1.14
C GLY A 153 -15.08 11.76 1.68
N SER A 154 -15.81 12.47 0.83
CA SER A 154 -16.69 13.55 1.25
C SER A 154 -17.79 13.07 2.21
N PHE A 155 -18.34 11.89 1.97
CA PHE A 155 -19.30 11.26 2.89
C PHE A 155 -18.66 10.92 4.23
N VAL A 156 -17.52 10.25 4.22
CA VAL A 156 -16.78 9.84 5.42
C VAL A 156 -16.34 11.03 6.28
N LEU A 157 -16.00 12.16 5.64
CA LEU A 157 -15.57 13.38 6.33
C LEU A 157 -16.75 14.28 6.75
N SER A 158 -17.97 13.97 6.37
CA SER A 158 -19.13 14.80 6.74
C SER A 158 -19.43 14.73 8.25
N SER A 159 -19.98 15.83 8.79
CA SER A 159 -20.16 16.01 10.24
C SER A 159 -20.95 14.89 10.92
N GLY A 160 -21.89 14.23 10.22
CA GLY A 160 -22.69 13.15 10.77
C GLY A 160 -21.99 11.79 10.79
N TYR A 161 -20.89 11.63 10.04
CA TYR A 161 -20.23 10.34 9.84
C TYR A 161 -18.74 10.33 10.20
N TYR A 162 -18.16 11.49 10.46
CA TYR A 162 -16.74 11.65 10.76
C TYR A 162 -16.27 10.75 11.91
N ASP A 163 -16.96 10.77 13.03
CA ASP A 163 -16.60 9.97 14.21
C ASP A 163 -16.83 8.46 13.97
N ALA A 164 -17.94 8.14 13.29
CA ALA A 164 -18.36 6.76 13.07
C ALA A 164 -17.48 6.01 12.05
N TYR A 165 -16.92 6.72 11.07
CA TYR A 165 -16.11 6.12 10.00
C TYR A 165 -14.66 6.55 10.04
N TYR A 166 -14.37 7.85 9.91
CA TYR A 166 -12.99 8.32 9.78
C TYR A 166 -12.19 8.12 11.07
N LEU A 167 -12.67 8.63 12.20
CA LEU A 167 -11.97 8.44 13.47
C LEU A 167 -11.91 6.97 13.90
N LYS A 168 -12.95 6.19 13.60
CA LYS A 168 -12.91 4.75 13.84
C LYS A 168 -11.82 4.06 13.01
N ALA A 169 -11.70 4.40 11.73
CA ALA A 169 -10.65 3.88 10.86
C ALA A 169 -9.26 4.25 11.36
N LEU A 170 -9.04 5.49 11.82
CA LEU A 170 -7.76 5.89 12.42
C LEU A 170 -7.40 5.10 13.69
N ARG A 171 -8.41 4.80 14.54
CA ARG A 171 -8.20 3.95 15.72
C ARG A 171 -7.83 2.51 15.33
N VAL A 172 -8.49 1.96 14.32
CA VAL A 172 -8.14 0.61 13.80
C VAL A 172 -6.75 0.62 13.17
N LYS A 173 -6.39 1.67 12.40
CA LYS A 173 -5.02 1.87 11.92
C LYS A 173 -3.98 1.77 13.04
N ALA A 174 -4.20 2.48 14.14
CA ALA A 174 -3.29 2.46 15.29
C ALA A 174 -3.17 1.06 15.93
N LEU A 175 -4.26 0.29 15.96
CA LEU A 175 -4.23 -1.09 16.47
C LEU A 175 -3.49 -2.04 15.52
N ILE A 176 -3.67 -1.88 14.20
CA ILE A 176 -2.92 -2.64 13.19
C ILE A 176 -1.43 -2.33 13.32
N LYS A 177 -1.06 -1.05 13.41
CA LYS A 177 0.33 -0.65 13.64
C LYS A 177 0.91 -1.32 14.87
N LYS A 178 0.22 -1.27 15.99
CA LYS A 178 0.66 -1.90 17.24
C LYS A 178 0.91 -3.41 17.07
N ALA A 179 0.06 -4.12 16.31
CA ALA A 179 0.24 -5.54 16.04
C ALA A 179 1.54 -5.82 15.24
N PHE A 180 1.87 -4.95 14.28
CA PHE A 180 3.14 -5.04 13.56
C PHE A 180 4.34 -4.69 14.46
N ASP A 181 4.25 -3.66 15.31
CA ASP A 181 5.32 -3.30 16.25
C ASP A 181 5.63 -4.47 17.19
N GLU A 182 4.60 -5.16 17.70
CA GLU A 182 4.74 -6.35 18.54
C GLU A 182 5.37 -7.52 17.78
N ALA A 183 5.06 -7.69 16.50
CA ALA A 183 5.67 -8.70 15.65
C ALA A 183 7.15 -8.37 15.36
N PHE A 184 7.48 -7.15 15.00
CA PHE A 184 8.85 -6.72 14.73
C PHE A 184 9.74 -6.65 16.00
N ALA A 185 9.15 -6.62 17.18
CA ALA A 185 9.92 -6.84 18.42
C ALA A 185 10.47 -8.28 18.55
N LYS A 186 9.91 -9.24 17.79
CA LYS A 186 10.33 -10.67 17.82
C LYS A 186 11.03 -11.11 16.54
N TYR A 187 10.64 -10.56 15.39
CA TYR A 187 11.06 -11.01 14.07
C TYR A 187 11.83 -9.90 13.35
N ASP A 188 12.89 -10.26 12.67
CA ASP A 188 13.66 -9.34 11.84
C ASP A 188 12.92 -8.99 10.54
N VAL A 189 12.16 -9.96 10.02
CA VAL A 189 11.32 -9.81 8.81
C VAL A 189 10.02 -10.59 8.94
N ILE A 190 9.00 -10.14 8.20
CA ILE A 190 7.72 -10.85 8.05
C ILE A 190 7.63 -11.34 6.61
N LEU A 191 7.35 -12.64 6.44
CA LEU A 191 7.19 -13.28 5.14
C LEU A 191 5.70 -13.56 4.86
N GLY A 192 5.22 -13.11 3.71
CA GLY A 192 3.85 -13.35 3.28
C GLY A 192 3.65 -13.16 1.79
N PRO A 193 2.45 -13.51 1.26
CA PRO A 193 2.10 -13.23 -0.13
C PRO A 193 2.04 -11.72 -0.39
N VAL A 194 2.39 -11.30 -1.60
CA VAL A 194 2.23 -9.91 -2.04
C VAL A 194 0.84 -9.66 -2.62
N ALA A 195 0.24 -10.68 -3.24
CA ALA A 195 -1.09 -10.64 -3.80
C ALA A 195 -1.76 -12.02 -3.63
N PRO A 196 -3.11 -12.08 -3.53
CA PRO A 196 -3.80 -13.34 -3.32
C PRO A 196 -3.79 -14.27 -4.54
N THR A 197 -3.54 -13.72 -5.73
CA THR A 197 -3.53 -14.47 -7.00
C THR A 197 -2.35 -14.07 -7.88
N THR A 198 -2.07 -14.86 -8.88
CA THR A 198 -1.17 -14.48 -9.98
C THR A 198 -1.72 -13.27 -10.75
N ALA A 199 -0.90 -12.67 -11.63
CA ALA A 199 -1.30 -11.48 -12.38
C ALA A 199 -2.60 -11.71 -13.19
N PRO A 200 -3.61 -10.85 -13.05
CA PRO A 200 -4.87 -11.00 -13.76
C PRO A 200 -4.68 -10.76 -15.26
N LYS A 201 -5.51 -11.40 -16.08
CA LYS A 201 -5.55 -11.11 -17.53
C LYS A 201 -5.98 -9.66 -17.76
N LEU A 202 -5.45 -9.06 -18.83
CA LEU A 202 -5.81 -7.69 -19.21
C LEU A 202 -7.34 -7.55 -19.37
N GLY A 203 -7.91 -6.54 -18.72
CA GLY A 203 -9.35 -6.25 -18.76
C GLY A 203 -10.22 -7.06 -17.79
N SER A 204 -9.75 -8.13 -17.17
CA SER A 204 -10.56 -8.95 -16.26
C SER A 204 -10.88 -8.30 -14.93
N SER A 205 -10.07 -7.34 -14.47
CA SER A 205 -10.25 -6.64 -13.19
C SER A 205 -11.28 -5.51 -13.21
N LEU A 206 -11.77 -5.12 -14.40
CA LEU A 206 -12.69 -3.99 -14.54
C LEU A 206 -14.16 -4.35 -14.26
N SER A 207 -14.50 -5.63 -14.25
CA SER A 207 -15.87 -6.11 -14.09
C SER A 207 -16.33 -6.28 -12.64
N ASP A 208 -15.41 -6.41 -11.68
CA ASP A 208 -15.71 -6.61 -10.26
C ASP A 208 -14.80 -5.74 -9.36
N PRO A 209 -15.29 -4.57 -8.92
CA PRO A 209 -14.53 -3.69 -8.03
C PRO A 209 -14.17 -4.32 -6.68
N ILE A 210 -15.04 -5.20 -6.13
CA ILE A 210 -14.79 -5.84 -4.84
C ILE A 210 -13.60 -6.80 -4.94
N LYS A 211 -13.58 -7.60 -6.00
CA LYS A 211 -12.45 -8.52 -6.25
C LYS A 211 -11.14 -7.76 -6.48
N MET A 212 -11.21 -6.60 -7.12
CA MET A 212 -10.06 -5.72 -7.29
C MET A 212 -9.54 -5.19 -5.94
N TYR A 213 -10.44 -4.78 -5.05
CA TYR A 213 -10.08 -4.29 -3.73
C TYR A 213 -9.53 -5.39 -2.81
N LEU A 214 -10.07 -6.60 -2.89
CA LEU A 214 -9.52 -7.76 -2.17
C LEU A 214 -8.09 -8.11 -2.60
N GLY A 215 -7.70 -7.75 -3.83
CA GLY A 215 -6.33 -7.90 -4.31
C GLY A 215 -5.29 -7.09 -3.52
N ASP A 216 -5.72 -6.08 -2.78
CA ASP A 216 -4.84 -5.19 -2.02
C ASP A 216 -4.69 -5.60 -0.53
N ILE A 217 -5.28 -6.75 -0.11
CA ILE A 217 -5.37 -7.13 1.30
C ILE A 217 -4.01 -7.15 2.02
N TYR A 218 -2.94 -7.58 1.37
CA TYR A 218 -1.61 -7.62 1.97
C TYR A 218 -0.89 -6.29 1.91
N THR A 219 -1.05 -5.54 0.82
CA THR A 219 -0.35 -4.27 0.59
C THR A 219 -0.97 -3.12 1.37
N CYS A 220 -2.30 -3.10 1.57
CA CYS A 220 -2.93 -2.04 2.35
C CYS A 220 -2.60 -2.12 3.85
N LEU A 221 -2.25 -3.27 4.38
CA LEU A 221 -1.74 -3.39 5.76
C LEU A 221 -0.45 -2.63 5.96
N LEU A 222 0.50 -2.73 5.03
CA LEU A 222 1.78 -2.02 5.08
C LEU A 222 1.59 -0.50 5.05
N TYR A 223 0.74 0.00 4.15
CA TYR A 223 0.43 1.43 4.06
C TYR A 223 -0.40 1.94 5.24
N THR A 224 -1.32 1.12 5.75
CA THR A 224 -2.19 1.50 6.86
C THR A 224 -1.43 1.56 8.17
N SER A 225 -0.42 0.71 8.36
CA SER A 225 0.37 0.65 9.61
C SER A 225 1.60 1.56 9.62
N ASP A 226 1.94 2.20 8.50
CA ASP A 226 3.22 2.89 8.29
C ASP A 226 4.45 1.96 8.53
N ALA A 227 4.23 0.65 8.51
CA ALA A 227 5.30 -0.34 8.79
C ALA A 227 6.47 -0.23 7.81
N ALA A 228 6.23 0.30 6.60
CA ALA A 228 7.28 0.57 5.63
C ALA A 228 8.17 1.78 6.01
N ASP A 229 7.67 2.70 6.83
CA ASP A 229 8.41 3.90 7.23
C ASP A 229 9.25 3.68 8.50
N GLU A 230 8.89 2.70 9.33
CA GLU A 230 9.60 2.39 10.59
C GLU A 230 10.78 1.43 10.43
N ALA A 231 10.90 0.72 9.33
CA ALA A 231 12.12 -0.01 8.98
C ALA A 231 13.34 0.91 8.75
N ARG A 232 13.20 2.20 9.08
CA ARG A 232 14.21 3.27 8.92
C ARG A 232 14.82 3.74 10.23
N SER A 233 14.41 3.20 11.37
CA SER A 233 14.99 3.55 12.68
C SER A 233 16.12 2.62 13.09
#